data_13202c623d1dc8e07b2ddac6e55ca16a
#
_entry.id   13202c623d1dc8e07b2ddac6e55ca16a
#
_cell.length_a   1.000
_cell.length_b   1.000
_cell.length_c   1.000
_cell.angle_alpha   90.00
_cell.angle_beta   90.00
_cell.angle_gamma   90.00
#
_symmetry.space_group_name_H-M   'P 1'
#
loop_
_entity.id
_entity.type
_entity.pdbx_description
1 polymer ?
#
loop_
_entity_poly.entity_id
_entity_poly.type
_entity_poly.pdbx_seq_one_letter_code
_entity_poly.pdbx_strand_id
1 'polypeptide(L)'
;MTVSTLPDELRLTHLKQLEAEAIHIMREVVAQFEHPVMLYSIGKDSSVLLHLARKAFFPGPLPFPLVHVNTTWKFREMIEFRDRIVQEMGLELISWTNQEGIEKGINPFDHGSKNYTDIMKTQALKQALDAGGYDAAFGGARRDEEKSRAKERVFSFRDKFHRWDPKNQRPELWSLYNGRVNKGESIRVFPISNWTELDIWQYIHLENIEIVPLYFSAPRPVVTRDGVTIMVDDDRFQFEPGEEAEEKWVRFRTLGCYPLSGGVESTATTLPEIIQEMLLATRSEREGRVIDYDQSGSMEEKKREGYF
;
A
#
# COMPACT_ATOMS: atom_id res chain seq x y z
N MET A 1 12.18 -7.46 -36.92
CA MET A 1 12.09 -7.75 -35.47
C MET A 1 12.04 -9.27 -35.37
N THR A 2 13.13 -9.88 -34.96
CA THR A 2 13.23 -11.34 -34.77
C THR A 2 12.44 -11.71 -33.51
N VAL A 3 11.31 -12.38 -33.69
CA VAL A 3 10.58 -13.02 -32.61
C VAL A 3 11.51 -14.03 -31.95
N SER A 4 11.72 -13.91 -30.64
CA SER A 4 12.51 -14.86 -29.87
C SER A 4 12.06 -16.29 -30.13
N THR A 5 12.98 -17.12 -30.64
CA THR A 5 12.76 -18.54 -30.97
C THR A 5 12.96 -19.48 -29.78
N LEU A 6 12.88 -18.97 -28.54
CA LEU A 6 12.94 -19.84 -27.36
C LEU A 6 11.72 -20.78 -27.32
N PRO A 7 11.91 -22.07 -27.00
CA PRO A 7 10.82 -22.99 -26.74
C PRO A 7 9.84 -22.43 -25.72
N ASP A 8 8.53 -22.69 -25.89
CA ASP A 8 7.50 -22.17 -24.98
C ASP A 8 7.74 -22.57 -23.51
N GLU A 9 8.34 -23.72 -23.27
CA GLU A 9 8.76 -24.21 -21.95
C GLU A 9 9.83 -23.31 -21.26
N LEU A 10 10.60 -22.53 -22.03
CA LEU A 10 11.61 -21.60 -21.51
C LEU A 10 11.10 -20.15 -21.43
N ARG A 11 9.88 -19.89 -21.87
CA ARG A 11 9.27 -18.56 -21.75
C ARG A 11 8.67 -18.40 -20.37
N LEU A 12 9.15 -17.38 -19.65
CA LEU A 12 8.49 -16.97 -18.39
C LEU A 12 7.10 -16.44 -18.72
N THR A 13 6.10 -16.85 -17.93
CA THR A 13 4.78 -16.21 -17.96
C THR A 13 4.91 -14.75 -17.55
N HIS A 14 3.93 -13.93 -17.90
CA HIS A 14 3.90 -12.52 -17.52
C HIS A 14 4.12 -12.32 -15.99
N LEU A 15 3.39 -13.04 -15.16
CA LEU A 15 3.53 -12.95 -13.70
C LEU A 15 4.92 -13.40 -13.20
N LYS A 16 5.53 -14.39 -13.82
CA LYS A 16 6.89 -14.82 -13.48
C LYS A 16 7.96 -13.80 -13.88
N GLN A 17 7.73 -13.05 -14.95
CA GLN A 17 8.61 -11.94 -15.34
C GLN A 17 8.51 -10.79 -14.33
N LEU A 18 7.29 -10.41 -13.93
CA LEU A 18 7.05 -9.39 -12.91
C LEU A 18 7.64 -9.80 -11.54
N GLU A 19 7.49 -11.06 -11.16
CA GLU A 19 8.10 -11.62 -9.95
C GLU A 19 9.62 -11.49 -9.99
N ALA A 20 10.25 -11.92 -11.09
CA ALA A 20 11.71 -11.88 -11.25
C ALA A 20 12.25 -10.44 -11.19
N GLU A 21 11.56 -9.50 -11.83
CA GLU A 21 11.90 -8.07 -11.77
C GLU A 21 11.80 -7.53 -10.33
N ALA A 22 10.70 -7.81 -9.64
CA ALA A 22 10.50 -7.35 -8.26
C ALA A 22 11.56 -7.92 -7.30
N ILE A 23 11.89 -9.20 -7.41
CA ILE A 23 12.94 -9.86 -6.62
C ILE A 23 14.31 -9.25 -6.91
N HIS A 24 14.62 -8.98 -8.19
CA HIS A 24 15.86 -8.31 -8.59
C HIS A 24 15.97 -6.92 -7.93
N ILE A 25 14.92 -6.10 -8.03
CA ILE A 25 14.88 -4.77 -7.41
C ILE A 25 15.13 -4.84 -5.90
N MET A 26 14.49 -5.78 -5.19
CA MET A 26 14.69 -5.93 -3.75
C MET A 26 16.14 -6.28 -3.37
N ARG A 27 16.75 -7.18 -4.14
CA ARG A 27 18.15 -7.58 -3.93
C ARG A 27 19.12 -6.44 -4.24
N GLU A 28 18.87 -5.64 -5.28
CA GLU A 28 19.66 -4.45 -5.61
C GLU A 28 19.62 -3.43 -4.47
N VAL A 29 18.44 -3.19 -3.87
CA VAL A 29 18.31 -2.26 -2.74
C VAL A 29 19.14 -2.73 -1.54
N VAL A 30 19.01 -3.99 -1.14
CA VAL A 30 19.77 -4.52 0.00
C VAL A 30 21.28 -4.50 -0.26
N ALA A 31 21.71 -4.62 -1.52
CA ALA A 31 23.12 -4.53 -1.88
C ALA A 31 23.67 -3.08 -1.88
N GLN A 32 22.81 -2.06 -2.09
CA GLN A 32 23.23 -0.67 -2.27
C GLN A 32 23.00 0.22 -1.06
N PHE A 33 22.12 -0.17 -0.13
CA PHE A 33 21.68 0.65 1.01
C PHE A 33 22.05 -0.01 2.34
N GLU A 34 22.35 0.80 3.35
CA GLU A 34 22.80 0.33 4.66
C GLU A 34 21.61 0.01 5.58
N HIS A 35 20.54 0.81 5.49
CA HIS A 35 19.38 0.74 6.37
C HIS A 35 18.05 0.68 5.60
N PRO A 36 17.80 -0.38 4.82
CA PRO A 36 16.52 -0.54 4.14
C PRO A 36 15.40 -0.91 5.14
N VAL A 37 14.16 -0.54 4.80
CA VAL A 37 12.96 -0.88 5.56
C VAL A 37 11.81 -1.18 4.60
N MET A 38 10.85 -2.02 5.02
CA MET A 38 9.64 -2.25 4.23
C MET A 38 8.42 -1.63 4.93
N LEU A 39 7.69 -0.78 4.23
CA LEU A 39 6.43 -0.23 4.72
C LEU A 39 5.33 -1.28 4.57
N TYR A 40 4.75 -1.69 5.70
CA TYR A 40 3.71 -2.71 5.74
C TYR A 40 2.36 -2.10 6.11
N SER A 41 1.55 -1.82 5.08
CA SER A 41 0.22 -1.20 5.25
C SER A 41 -0.91 -2.21 5.49
N ILE A 42 -0.60 -3.51 5.48
CA ILE A 42 -1.55 -4.63 5.62
C ILE A 42 -2.47 -4.80 4.38
N GLY A 43 -2.39 -3.91 3.41
CA GLY A 43 -3.17 -4.03 2.17
C GLY A 43 -2.63 -5.15 1.25
N LYS A 44 -3.42 -5.54 0.23
CA LYS A 44 -3.08 -6.58 -0.75
C LYS A 44 -1.70 -6.38 -1.38
N ASP A 45 -1.39 -5.13 -1.76
CA ASP A 45 -0.13 -4.79 -2.41
C ASP A 45 1.06 -4.97 -1.47
N SER A 46 0.94 -4.59 -0.21
CA SER A 46 1.99 -4.82 0.79
C SER A 46 2.11 -6.29 1.21
N SER A 47 1.04 -7.08 1.12
CA SER A 47 1.10 -8.53 1.34
C SER A 47 1.83 -9.24 0.20
N VAL A 48 1.58 -8.84 -1.04
CA VAL A 48 2.35 -9.31 -2.21
C VAL A 48 3.82 -8.91 -2.08
N LEU A 49 4.11 -7.66 -1.68
CA LEU A 49 5.45 -7.18 -1.49
C LEU A 49 6.21 -7.97 -0.42
N LEU A 50 5.56 -8.28 0.70
CA LEU A 50 6.12 -9.13 1.77
C LEU A 50 6.41 -10.55 1.27
N HIS A 51 5.49 -11.13 0.51
CA HIS A 51 5.69 -12.45 -0.10
C HIS A 51 6.90 -12.47 -1.05
N LEU A 52 7.01 -11.48 -1.92
CA LEU A 52 8.15 -11.31 -2.83
C LEU A 52 9.47 -11.13 -2.08
N ALA A 53 9.48 -10.36 -0.99
CA ALA A 53 10.66 -10.18 -0.15
C ALA A 53 11.10 -11.50 0.49
N ARG A 54 10.17 -12.30 1.01
CA ARG A 54 10.49 -13.64 1.54
C ARG A 54 11.07 -14.55 0.46
N LYS A 55 10.55 -14.52 -0.76
CA LYS A 55 11.13 -15.27 -1.90
C LYS A 55 12.52 -14.74 -2.28
N ALA A 56 12.71 -13.42 -2.27
CA ALA A 56 13.98 -12.79 -2.64
C ALA A 56 15.14 -13.22 -1.75
N PHE A 57 14.89 -13.42 -0.46
CA PHE A 57 15.93 -13.70 0.54
C PHE A 57 15.89 -15.13 1.09
N PHE A 58 15.00 -15.98 0.58
CA PHE A 58 14.95 -17.40 0.97
C PHE A 58 16.31 -18.09 0.71
N PRO A 59 16.82 -18.95 1.64
CA PRO A 59 16.20 -19.44 2.87
C PRO A 59 16.47 -18.57 4.11
N GLY A 60 17.16 -17.44 3.97
CA GLY A 60 17.46 -16.54 5.09
C GLY A 60 16.23 -15.74 5.56
N PRO A 61 16.33 -15.09 6.74
CA PRO A 61 15.32 -14.13 7.18
C PRO A 61 15.32 -12.87 6.31
N LEU A 62 14.32 -12.01 6.47
CA LEU A 62 14.33 -10.69 5.84
C LEU A 62 15.50 -9.85 6.39
N PRO A 63 16.31 -9.23 5.52
CA PRO A 63 17.47 -8.43 5.97
C PRO A 63 17.08 -6.99 6.38
N PHE A 64 15.83 -6.72 6.65
CA PHE A 64 15.29 -5.42 7.04
C PHE A 64 13.99 -5.61 7.85
N PRO A 65 13.68 -4.67 8.76
CA PRO A 65 12.42 -4.68 9.50
C PRO A 65 11.25 -4.21 8.65
N LEU A 66 10.04 -4.49 9.15
CA LEU A 66 8.80 -3.90 8.67
C LEU A 66 8.45 -2.66 9.50
N VAL A 67 7.93 -1.62 8.86
CA VAL A 67 7.34 -0.46 9.53
C VAL A 67 5.87 -0.37 9.20
N HIS A 68 5.03 -0.36 10.22
CA HIS A 68 3.60 -0.08 10.13
C HIS A 68 3.29 1.28 10.77
N VAL A 69 2.72 2.18 9.99
CA VAL A 69 2.19 3.45 10.53
C VAL A 69 0.79 3.18 11.09
N ASN A 70 0.71 3.11 12.41
CA ASN A 70 -0.56 2.95 13.10
C ASN A 70 -1.22 4.32 13.29
N THR A 71 -2.27 4.54 12.53
CA THR A 71 -3.03 5.79 12.56
C THR A 71 -4.14 5.80 13.63
N THR A 72 -4.22 4.76 14.48
CA THR A 72 -5.25 4.50 15.49
C THR A 72 -6.64 4.18 14.95
N TRP A 73 -6.94 4.54 13.71
CA TRP A 73 -8.21 4.31 13.02
C TRP A 73 -8.04 3.27 11.90
N LYS A 74 -7.63 2.06 12.26
CA LYS A 74 -7.58 0.91 11.37
C LYS A 74 -8.73 -0.03 11.67
N PHE A 75 -9.22 -0.75 10.67
CA PHE A 75 -10.17 -1.83 10.91
C PHE A 75 -9.57 -2.86 11.88
N ARG A 76 -10.38 -3.37 12.78
CA ARG A 76 -9.95 -4.39 13.76
C ARG A 76 -9.39 -5.62 13.07
N GLU A 77 -10.09 -6.12 12.03
CA GLU A 77 -9.62 -7.26 11.23
C GLU A 77 -8.22 -7.04 10.63
N MET A 78 -7.86 -5.80 10.27
CA MET A 78 -6.51 -5.51 9.77
C MET A 78 -5.45 -5.68 10.86
N ILE A 79 -5.71 -5.20 12.06
CA ILE A 79 -4.75 -5.28 13.17
C ILE A 79 -4.56 -6.73 13.61
N GLU A 80 -5.65 -7.48 13.76
CA GLU A 80 -5.63 -8.90 14.10
C GLU A 80 -4.85 -9.71 13.05
N PHE A 81 -5.13 -9.47 11.78
CA PHE A 81 -4.41 -10.11 10.67
C PHE A 81 -2.91 -9.78 10.71
N ARG A 82 -2.55 -8.50 10.88
CA ARG A 82 -1.17 -8.06 10.98
C ARG A 82 -0.41 -8.79 12.07
N ASP A 83 -0.97 -8.78 13.28
CA ASP A 83 -0.30 -9.31 14.47
C ASP A 83 -0.12 -10.83 14.33
N ARG A 84 -1.11 -11.52 13.79
CA ARG A 84 -1.02 -12.96 13.49
C ARG A 84 0.07 -13.26 12.46
N ILE A 85 0.07 -12.59 11.31
CA ILE A 85 1.06 -12.80 10.23
C ILE A 85 2.49 -12.51 10.71
N VAL A 86 2.67 -11.43 11.46
CA VAL A 86 3.98 -11.06 12.03
C VAL A 86 4.49 -12.15 12.98
N GLN A 87 3.62 -12.66 13.85
CA GLN A 87 3.95 -13.73 14.78
C GLN A 87 4.25 -15.06 14.06
N GLU A 88 3.38 -15.50 13.15
CA GLU A 88 3.52 -16.77 12.43
C GLU A 88 4.78 -16.81 11.55
N MET A 89 5.15 -15.68 10.97
CA MET A 89 6.31 -15.57 10.10
C MET A 89 7.61 -15.17 10.83
N GLY A 90 7.54 -14.87 12.14
CA GLY A 90 8.68 -14.42 12.92
C GLY A 90 9.31 -13.13 12.42
N LEU A 91 8.48 -12.15 12.01
CA LEU A 91 8.92 -10.89 11.40
C LEU A 91 9.22 -9.83 12.46
N GLU A 92 10.21 -8.99 12.20
CA GLU A 92 10.43 -7.79 12.99
C GLU A 92 9.50 -6.68 12.49
N LEU A 93 8.54 -6.26 13.33
CA LEU A 93 7.60 -5.18 13.03
C LEU A 93 7.75 -4.02 14.01
N ILE A 94 8.00 -2.85 13.45
CA ILE A 94 7.98 -1.56 14.16
C ILE A 94 6.65 -0.89 13.89
N SER A 95 5.80 -0.82 14.91
CA SER A 95 4.52 -0.10 14.84
C SER A 95 4.72 1.33 15.35
N TRP A 96 4.58 2.30 14.44
CA TRP A 96 4.81 3.71 14.76
C TRP A 96 3.50 4.50 14.78
N THR A 97 3.32 5.31 15.81
CA THR A 97 2.17 6.21 15.93
C THR A 97 2.66 7.61 16.28
N ASN A 98 2.05 8.64 15.69
CA ASN A 98 2.34 10.04 16.05
C ASN A 98 1.74 10.35 17.41
N GLN A 99 2.58 10.41 18.45
CA GLN A 99 2.16 10.65 19.84
C GLN A 99 1.52 12.02 20.02
N GLU A 100 2.07 13.06 19.37
CA GLU A 100 1.50 14.41 19.42
C GLU A 100 0.08 14.44 18.84
N GLY A 101 -0.18 13.67 17.78
CA GLY A 101 -1.51 13.53 17.21
C GLY A 101 -2.49 12.83 18.16
N ILE A 102 -2.01 11.82 18.92
CA ILE A 102 -2.83 11.17 19.97
C ILE A 102 -3.17 12.15 21.10
N GLU A 103 -2.18 12.87 21.62
CA GLU A 103 -2.36 13.85 22.71
C GLU A 103 -3.35 14.95 22.33
N LYS A 104 -3.37 15.35 21.07
CA LYS A 104 -4.32 16.32 20.50
C LYS A 104 -5.69 15.72 20.16
N GLY A 105 -5.90 14.42 20.34
CA GLY A 105 -7.15 13.73 20.00
C GLY A 105 -7.49 13.74 18.51
N ILE A 106 -6.48 13.79 17.63
CA ILE A 106 -6.70 13.87 16.19
C ILE A 106 -7.43 12.64 15.67
N ASN A 107 -8.61 12.86 15.10
CA ASN A 107 -9.46 11.80 14.55
C ASN A 107 -10.10 12.25 13.22
N PRO A 108 -10.59 11.32 12.39
CA PRO A 108 -11.10 11.65 11.04
C PRO A 108 -12.45 12.38 11.05
N PHE A 109 -13.27 12.25 12.10
CA PHE A 109 -14.57 12.89 12.19
C PHE A 109 -14.48 14.38 12.54
N ASP A 110 -13.74 14.71 13.59
CA ASP A 110 -13.65 16.09 14.10
C ASP A 110 -12.66 16.95 13.31
N HIS A 111 -11.65 16.33 12.67
CA HIS A 111 -10.56 17.06 12.02
C HIS A 111 -10.56 16.95 10.49
N GLY A 112 -11.46 16.13 9.93
CA GLY A 112 -11.56 15.87 8.51
C GLY A 112 -10.44 15.00 7.95
N SER A 113 -10.68 14.42 6.77
CA SER A 113 -9.79 13.41 6.15
C SER A 113 -8.39 13.95 5.86
N LYS A 114 -8.29 15.20 5.40
CA LYS A 114 -7.02 15.83 5.01
C LYS A 114 -6.09 16.04 6.23
N ASN A 115 -6.60 16.69 7.26
CA ASN A 115 -5.83 17.06 8.45
C ASN A 115 -5.40 15.80 9.23
N TYR A 116 -6.35 14.88 9.41
CA TYR A 116 -6.07 13.60 10.03
C TYR A 116 -5.01 12.80 9.26
N THR A 117 -5.11 12.70 7.93
CA THR A 117 -4.14 11.97 7.11
C THR A 117 -2.77 12.61 7.16
N ASP A 118 -2.68 13.93 7.14
CA ASP A 118 -1.39 14.62 7.25
C ASP A 118 -0.71 14.32 8.58
N ILE A 119 -1.40 14.52 9.69
CA ILE A 119 -0.82 14.36 11.05
C ILE A 119 -0.58 12.89 11.39
N MET A 120 -1.61 12.03 11.26
CA MET A 120 -1.55 10.66 11.76
C MET A 120 -0.88 9.68 10.78
N LYS A 121 -0.72 10.04 9.51
CA LYS A 121 -0.10 9.18 8.50
C LYS A 121 1.18 9.78 7.93
N THR A 122 1.13 10.99 7.33
CA THR A 122 2.28 11.57 6.64
C THR A 122 3.39 11.95 7.61
N GLN A 123 3.06 12.69 8.67
CA GLN A 123 4.03 13.07 9.69
C GLN A 123 4.54 11.87 10.48
N ALA A 124 3.65 10.93 10.86
CA ALA A 124 4.03 9.69 11.52
C ALA A 124 5.01 8.86 10.69
N LEU A 125 4.80 8.79 9.36
CA LEU A 125 5.73 8.09 8.47
C LEU A 125 7.11 8.76 8.46
N LYS A 126 7.17 10.10 8.34
CA LYS A 126 8.45 10.84 8.40
C LYS A 126 9.17 10.59 9.72
N GLN A 127 8.46 10.71 10.84
CA GLN A 127 9.01 10.42 12.17
C GLN A 127 9.58 9.01 12.28
N ALA A 128 8.86 8.01 11.77
CA ALA A 128 9.31 6.62 11.79
C ALA A 128 10.60 6.41 10.98
N LEU A 129 10.66 7.03 9.80
CA LEU A 129 11.82 6.92 8.92
C LEU A 129 13.05 7.64 9.46
N ASP A 130 12.85 8.83 10.04
CA ASP A 130 13.92 9.58 10.69
C ASP A 130 14.46 8.89 11.93
N ALA A 131 13.56 8.37 12.78
CA ALA A 131 13.93 7.64 13.99
C ALA A 131 14.71 6.35 13.70
N GLY A 132 14.37 5.65 12.61
CA GLY A 132 15.09 4.46 12.17
C GLY A 132 16.34 4.74 11.34
N GLY A 133 16.54 5.98 10.90
CA GLY A 133 17.67 6.36 10.02
C GLY A 133 17.66 5.61 8.68
N TYR A 134 16.45 5.29 8.18
CA TYR A 134 16.31 4.50 6.96
C TYR A 134 16.66 5.29 5.69
N ASP A 135 17.54 4.71 4.88
CA ASP A 135 17.99 5.28 3.61
C ASP A 135 17.20 4.78 2.39
N ALA A 136 16.54 3.62 2.53
CA ALA A 136 15.64 3.06 1.51
C ALA A 136 14.37 2.50 2.14
N ALA A 137 13.20 2.81 1.56
CA ALA A 137 11.91 2.30 2.04
C ALA A 137 11.11 1.68 0.90
N PHE A 138 10.88 0.37 0.99
CA PHE A 138 10.03 -0.35 0.06
C PHE A 138 8.56 0.00 0.25
N GLY A 139 7.83 0.16 -0.84
CA GLY A 139 6.40 0.41 -0.84
C GLY A 139 5.65 -0.26 -1.97
N GLY A 140 4.38 -0.53 -1.73
CA GLY A 140 3.49 -1.25 -2.64
C GLY A 140 2.81 -0.38 -3.71
N ALA A 141 3.33 0.81 -4.01
CA ALA A 141 2.73 1.69 -5.00
C ALA A 141 2.91 1.15 -6.43
N ARG A 142 1.85 1.27 -7.23
CA ARG A 142 1.82 0.84 -8.63
C ARG A 142 1.48 2.02 -9.55
N ARG A 143 2.04 2.03 -10.75
CA ARG A 143 1.74 3.06 -11.77
C ARG A 143 0.30 3.04 -12.24
N ASP A 144 -0.34 1.88 -12.16
CA ASP A 144 -1.72 1.64 -12.53
C ASP A 144 -2.74 2.33 -11.62
N GLU A 145 -2.38 2.62 -10.35
CA GLU A 145 -3.30 3.19 -9.38
C GLU A 145 -3.82 4.59 -9.75
N GLU A 146 -2.90 5.45 -10.22
CA GLU A 146 -3.23 6.84 -10.58
C GLU A 146 -2.15 7.53 -11.43
N LYS A 147 -2.53 8.64 -12.07
CA LYS A 147 -1.65 9.40 -13.00
C LYS A 147 -0.36 9.91 -12.33
N SER A 148 -0.40 10.33 -11.07
CA SER A 148 0.80 10.85 -10.40
C SER A 148 1.81 9.74 -10.09
N ARG A 149 1.32 8.52 -9.85
CA ARG A 149 2.17 7.34 -9.65
C ARG A 149 2.90 6.94 -10.94
N ALA A 150 2.27 7.13 -12.10
CA ALA A 150 2.92 6.88 -13.38
C ALA A 150 4.15 7.76 -13.63
N LYS A 151 4.27 8.91 -12.94
CA LYS A 151 5.43 9.81 -13.03
C LYS A 151 6.59 9.41 -12.11
N GLU A 152 6.33 8.60 -11.09
CA GLU A 152 7.39 8.11 -10.20
C GLU A 152 8.23 7.03 -10.86
N ARG A 153 9.50 6.99 -10.48
CA ARG A 153 10.42 5.92 -10.85
C ARG A 153 10.30 4.76 -9.86
N VAL A 154 10.88 3.62 -10.20
CA VAL A 154 11.03 2.50 -9.27
C VAL A 154 11.87 2.94 -8.07
N PHE A 155 12.98 3.65 -8.31
CA PHE A 155 13.76 4.35 -7.29
C PHE A 155 13.36 5.82 -7.27
N SER A 156 12.45 6.18 -6.37
CA SER A 156 11.89 7.51 -6.25
C SER A 156 12.63 8.30 -5.15
N PHE A 157 13.49 9.23 -5.57
CA PHE A 157 14.35 10.00 -4.67
C PHE A 157 13.56 10.98 -3.80
N ARG A 158 13.98 11.10 -2.54
CA ARG A 158 13.44 12.03 -1.56
C ARG A 158 14.57 12.91 -1.01
N ASP A 159 14.29 14.21 -0.90
CA ASP A 159 15.21 15.14 -0.22
C ASP A 159 15.22 14.90 1.30
N LYS A 160 16.06 15.64 2.02
CA LYS A 160 16.15 15.58 3.50
C LYS A 160 14.86 15.94 4.26
N PHE A 161 13.82 16.40 3.57
CA PHE A 161 12.49 16.66 4.11
C PHE A 161 11.47 15.62 3.62
N HIS A 162 11.93 14.51 3.04
CA HIS A 162 11.14 13.43 2.43
C HIS A 162 10.33 13.87 1.19
N ARG A 163 10.60 15.03 0.61
CA ARG A 163 9.85 15.56 -0.52
C ARG A 163 10.33 14.94 -1.85
N TRP A 164 9.38 14.63 -2.70
CA TRP A 164 9.65 14.21 -4.06
C TRP A 164 9.77 15.39 -5.02
N ASP A 165 10.83 15.40 -5.83
CA ASP A 165 11.00 16.34 -6.93
C ASP A 165 11.06 15.58 -8.26
N PRO A 166 10.02 15.70 -9.12
CA PRO A 166 9.99 15.00 -10.40
C PRO A 166 11.12 15.39 -11.35
N LYS A 167 11.75 16.56 -11.16
CA LYS A 167 12.83 17.04 -12.01
C LYS A 167 14.19 16.43 -11.65
N ASN A 168 14.34 15.96 -10.42
CA ASN A 168 15.58 15.40 -9.89
C ASN A 168 15.55 13.86 -9.80
N GLN A 169 14.71 13.20 -10.59
CA GLN A 169 14.66 11.74 -10.67
C GLN A 169 15.68 11.23 -11.70
N ARG A 170 16.30 10.10 -11.42
CA ARG A 170 17.29 9.49 -12.31
C ARG A 170 16.61 8.61 -13.36
N PRO A 171 17.12 8.54 -14.59
CA PRO A 171 16.61 7.59 -15.59
C PRO A 171 16.93 6.14 -15.18
N GLU A 172 16.01 5.23 -15.50
CA GLU A 172 16.09 3.78 -15.21
C GLU A 172 16.12 3.01 -16.56
N LEU A 173 17.12 3.34 -17.39
CA LEU A 173 17.29 2.67 -18.68
C LEU A 173 17.78 1.24 -18.46
N TRP A 174 17.22 0.30 -19.21
CA TRP A 174 17.57 -1.13 -19.16
C TRP A 174 17.46 -1.77 -17.78
N SER A 175 16.51 -1.30 -16.94
CA SER A 175 16.34 -1.75 -15.55
C SER A 175 17.61 -1.63 -14.69
N LEU A 176 18.45 -0.64 -14.98
CA LEU A 176 19.59 -0.29 -14.16
C LEU A 176 19.17 0.75 -13.11
N TYR A 177 19.37 0.42 -11.85
CA TYR A 177 18.97 1.27 -10.72
C TYR A 177 20.21 1.87 -10.07
N ASN A 178 20.22 3.20 -9.93
CA ASN A 178 21.29 3.92 -9.26
C ASN A 178 20.79 4.44 -7.92
N GLY A 179 21.18 3.75 -6.85
CA GLY A 179 20.77 4.04 -5.48
C GLY A 179 21.61 5.09 -4.77
N ARG A 180 22.58 5.74 -5.42
CA ARG A 180 23.42 6.75 -4.75
C ARG A 180 22.60 7.90 -4.21
N VAL A 181 22.60 8.10 -2.89
CA VAL A 181 21.97 9.23 -2.17
C VAL A 181 23.02 10.10 -1.51
N ASN A 182 22.70 11.37 -1.30
CA ASN A 182 23.52 12.27 -0.49
C ASN A 182 23.10 12.14 0.98
N LYS A 183 23.94 12.64 1.88
CA LYS A 183 23.63 12.63 3.31
C LYS A 183 22.31 13.32 3.61
N GLY A 184 21.40 12.59 4.25
CA GLY A 184 20.07 13.03 4.62
C GLY A 184 19.00 12.86 3.51
N GLU A 185 19.37 12.42 2.31
CA GLU A 185 18.44 11.97 1.28
C GLU A 185 18.09 10.48 1.48
N SER A 186 16.95 10.06 0.94
CA SER A 186 16.52 8.67 0.95
C SER A 186 15.80 8.31 -0.35
N ILE A 187 15.50 7.03 -0.54
CA ILE A 187 14.65 6.62 -1.66
C ILE A 187 13.39 5.89 -1.17
N ARG A 188 12.32 6.04 -1.95
CA ARG A 188 11.18 5.12 -1.93
C ARG A 188 11.37 4.15 -3.09
N VAL A 189 11.23 2.86 -2.80
CA VAL A 189 11.42 1.81 -3.80
C VAL A 189 10.10 1.10 -4.05
N PHE A 190 9.71 0.99 -5.31
CA PHE A 190 8.44 0.41 -5.72
C PHE A 190 8.64 -0.84 -6.59
N PRO A 191 8.96 -2.00 -6.00
CA PRO A 191 9.28 -3.22 -6.76
C PRO A 191 8.13 -3.72 -7.64
N ILE A 192 6.89 -3.43 -7.25
CA ILE A 192 5.68 -3.80 -7.99
C ILE A 192 5.09 -2.65 -8.83
N SER A 193 5.89 -1.62 -9.12
CA SER A 193 5.46 -0.42 -9.86
C SER A 193 4.82 -0.73 -11.21
N ASN A 194 5.28 -1.76 -11.90
CA ASN A 194 4.82 -2.16 -13.24
C ASN A 194 3.62 -3.13 -13.22
N TRP A 195 3.17 -3.55 -12.04
CA TRP A 195 2.04 -4.46 -11.88
C TRP A 195 0.71 -3.72 -12.00
N THR A 196 -0.28 -4.35 -12.64
CA THR A 196 -1.68 -3.90 -12.62
C THR A 196 -2.40 -4.43 -11.37
N GLU A 197 -3.60 -3.90 -11.08
CA GLU A 197 -4.45 -4.45 -10.02
C GLU A 197 -4.80 -5.92 -10.29
N LEU A 198 -5.06 -6.25 -11.56
CA LEU A 198 -5.34 -7.62 -11.98
C LEU A 198 -4.14 -8.55 -11.75
N ASP A 199 -2.92 -8.10 -12.04
CA ASP A 199 -1.69 -8.89 -11.76
C ASP A 199 -1.57 -9.20 -10.28
N ILE A 200 -1.86 -8.23 -9.41
CA ILE A 200 -1.86 -8.42 -7.94
C ILE A 200 -2.84 -9.53 -7.54
N TRP A 201 -4.09 -9.46 -8.00
CA TRP A 201 -5.11 -10.46 -7.66
C TRP A 201 -4.77 -11.86 -8.21
N GLN A 202 -4.30 -11.93 -9.46
CA GLN A 202 -3.89 -13.20 -10.06
C GLN A 202 -2.68 -13.80 -9.33
N TYR A 203 -1.72 -12.98 -8.92
CA TYR A 203 -0.55 -13.44 -8.18
C TYR A 203 -0.90 -13.91 -6.77
N ILE A 204 -1.80 -13.20 -6.07
CA ILE A 204 -2.34 -13.63 -4.78
C ILE A 204 -2.98 -15.01 -4.91
N HIS A 205 -3.77 -15.22 -5.96
CA HIS A 205 -4.42 -16.52 -6.21
C HIS A 205 -3.41 -17.61 -6.56
N LEU A 206 -2.45 -17.32 -7.43
CA LEU A 206 -1.44 -18.28 -7.89
C LEU A 206 -0.51 -18.76 -6.77
N GLU A 207 -0.08 -17.85 -5.92
CA GLU A 207 0.88 -18.11 -4.85
C GLU A 207 0.20 -18.40 -3.49
N ASN A 208 -1.14 -18.44 -3.45
CA ASN A 208 -1.94 -18.61 -2.24
C ASN A 208 -1.54 -17.64 -1.12
N ILE A 209 -1.37 -16.36 -1.47
CA ILE A 209 -1.00 -15.33 -0.51
C ILE A 209 -2.20 -15.03 0.38
N GLU A 210 -1.99 -15.11 1.68
CA GLU A 210 -3.01 -14.76 2.65
C GLU A 210 -3.17 -13.23 2.71
N ILE A 211 -4.43 -12.77 2.70
CA ILE A 211 -4.81 -11.35 2.74
C ILE A 211 -5.91 -11.12 3.75
N VAL A 212 -6.10 -9.85 4.14
CA VAL A 212 -7.13 -9.47 5.11
C VAL A 212 -8.53 -9.88 4.63
N PRO A 213 -9.38 -10.47 5.51
CA PRO A 213 -10.74 -10.89 5.15
C PRO A 213 -11.64 -9.79 4.59
N LEU A 214 -11.33 -8.52 4.86
CA LEU A 214 -12.05 -7.35 4.33
C LEU A 214 -12.07 -7.26 2.79
N TYR A 215 -11.19 -7.94 2.12
CA TYR A 215 -11.19 -8.04 0.65
C TYR A 215 -12.28 -8.96 0.09
N PHE A 216 -12.81 -9.84 0.92
CA PHE A 216 -13.90 -10.75 0.56
C PHE A 216 -15.23 -10.17 1.03
N SER A 217 -16.28 -10.40 0.22
CA SER A 217 -17.62 -9.94 0.57
C SER A 217 -18.17 -10.69 1.78
N ALA A 218 -18.73 -9.93 2.70
CA ALA A 218 -19.40 -10.43 3.89
C ALA A 218 -20.53 -9.46 4.30
N PRO A 219 -21.53 -9.91 5.08
CA PRO A 219 -22.50 -9.02 5.69
C PRO A 219 -21.79 -8.14 6.72
N ARG A 220 -21.91 -6.82 6.56
CA ARG A 220 -21.23 -5.83 7.41
C ARG A 220 -22.17 -4.66 7.72
N PRO A 221 -22.13 -4.10 8.95
CA PRO A 221 -22.86 -2.90 9.28
C PRO A 221 -22.24 -1.71 8.54
N VAL A 222 -23.04 -1.02 7.75
CA VAL A 222 -22.60 0.13 6.96
C VAL A 222 -23.57 1.29 7.03
N VAL A 223 -23.07 2.49 6.76
CA VAL A 223 -23.84 3.69 6.45
C VAL A 223 -23.46 4.19 5.06
N THR A 224 -24.34 4.95 4.42
CA THR A 224 -24.05 5.56 3.12
C THR A 224 -24.06 7.07 3.24
N ARG A 225 -22.88 7.70 3.03
CA ARG A 225 -22.71 9.16 3.00
C ARG A 225 -22.17 9.60 1.65
N ASP A 226 -22.84 10.56 1.02
CA ASP A 226 -22.45 11.10 -0.30
C ASP A 226 -22.17 10.03 -1.37
N GLY A 227 -22.94 8.93 -1.32
CA GLY A 227 -22.77 7.80 -2.23
C GLY A 227 -21.60 6.85 -1.91
N VAL A 228 -20.91 7.07 -0.78
CA VAL A 228 -19.84 6.19 -0.30
C VAL A 228 -20.38 5.29 0.81
N THR A 229 -20.18 3.98 0.65
CA THR A 229 -20.53 2.98 1.68
C THR A 229 -19.40 2.90 2.71
N ILE A 230 -19.68 3.30 3.95
CA ILE A 230 -18.72 3.33 5.06
C ILE A 230 -19.10 2.25 6.07
N MET A 231 -18.16 1.35 6.37
CA MET A 231 -18.36 0.31 7.38
C MET A 231 -18.29 0.90 8.79
N VAL A 232 -19.21 0.50 9.65
CA VAL A 232 -19.18 0.80 11.08
C VAL A 232 -18.40 -0.31 11.77
N ASP A 233 -17.13 -0.06 12.09
CA ASP A 233 -16.22 -1.08 12.63
C ASP A 233 -16.23 -1.17 14.15
N ASP A 234 -16.39 -0.04 14.85
CA ASP A 234 -16.38 0.03 16.30
C ASP A 234 -17.27 1.19 16.85
N ASP A 235 -17.33 1.29 18.17
CA ASP A 235 -18.15 2.24 18.93
C ASP A 235 -17.68 3.71 18.85
N ARG A 236 -16.52 3.97 18.25
CA ARG A 236 -16.01 5.32 17.98
C ARG A 236 -16.64 5.95 16.74
N PHE A 237 -17.44 5.19 16.00
CA PHE A 237 -18.12 5.72 14.82
C PHE A 237 -19.14 6.80 15.22
N GLN A 238 -19.07 7.95 14.58
CA GLN A 238 -19.99 9.06 14.85
C GLN A 238 -21.11 9.05 13.80
N PHE A 239 -22.32 8.67 14.25
CA PHE A 239 -23.52 8.73 13.40
C PHE A 239 -24.02 10.16 13.26
N GLU A 240 -24.56 10.48 12.08
CA GLU A 240 -25.30 11.71 11.88
C GLU A 240 -26.74 11.63 12.46
N PRO A 241 -27.41 12.74 12.74
CA PRO A 241 -28.76 12.72 13.28
C PRO A 241 -29.72 11.93 12.39
N GLY A 242 -30.31 10.86 12.94
CA GLY A 242 -31.24 9.96 12.24
C GLY A 242 -30.60 8.91 11.34
N GLU A 243 -29.27 8.81 11.36
CA GLU A 243 -28.53 7.77 10.65
C GLU A 243 -28.48 6.48 11.46
N GLU A 244 -28.73 5.35 10.83
CA GLU A 244 -28.64 4.04 11.42
C GLU A 244 -27.80 3.12 10.49
N ALA A 245 -27.05 2.20 11.09
CA ALA A 245 -26.31 1.22 10.31
C ALA A 245 -27.27 0.17 9.72
N GLU A 246 -27.09 -0.13 8.45
CA GLU A 246 -27.78 -1.23 7.76
C GLU A 246 -26.78 -2.35 7.45
N GLU A 247 -27.23 -3.62 7.46
CA GLU A 247 -26.39 -4.75 7.09
C GLU A 247 -26.41 -4.93 5.57
N LYS A 248 -25.23 -4.84 4.93
CA LYS A 248 -25.05 -5.08 3.49
C LYS A 248 -23.91 -6.04 3.22
N TRP A 249 -23.99 -6.74 2.09
CA TRP A 249 -22.88 -7.54 1.57
C TRP A 249 -21.88 -6.62 0.89
N VAL A 250 -20.73 -6.38 1.58
CA VAL A 250 -19.71 -5.47 1.09
C VAL A 250 -18.32 -6.07 1.24
N ARG A 251 -17.43 -5.67 0.33
CA ARG A 251 -15.99 -5.89 0.38
C ARG A 251 -15.24 -4.60 0.12
N PHE A 252 -13.94 -4.62 0.37
CA PHE A 252 -13.09 -3.48 0.06
C PHE A 252 -12.18 -3.79 -1.14
N ARG A 253 -11.93 -2.81 -2.01
CA ARG A 253 -10.90 -2.90 -3.06
C ARG A 253 -9.56 -2.37 -2.57
N THR A 254 -9.60 -1.37 -1.67
CA THR A 254 -8.42 -0.80 -1.02
C THR A 254 -8.70 -0.62 0.46
N LEU A 255 -7.66 -0.78 1.28
CA LEU A 255 -7.75 -0.62 2.73
C LEU A 255 -6.92 0.57 3.18
N GLY A 256 -7.49 1.36 4.08
CA GLY A 256 -6.88 2.54 4.68
C GLY A 256 -7.28 2.71 6.14
N CYS A 257 -7.66 3.94 6.52
CA CYS A 257 -8.33 4.21 7.79
C CYS A 257 -9.82 3.92 7.65
N TYR A 258 -10.44 3.26 8.64
CA TYR A 258 -11.74 2.66 8.41
C TYR A 258 -12.86 3.65 8.03
N PRO A 259 -12.99 4.84 8.61
CA PRO A 259 -14.08 5.73 8.18
C PRO A 259 -13.79 6.45 6.84
N LEU A 260 -12.54 6.34 6.32
CA LEU A 260 -12.11 6.96 5.09
C LEU A 260 -11.96 5.96 3.93
N SER A 261 -12.23 4.69 4.17
CA SER A 261 -12.20 3.62 3.18
C SER A 261 -13.62 3.24 2.79
N GLY A 262 -13.99 3.48 1.53
CA GLY A 262 -15.28 3.06 1.01
C GLY A 262 -15.31 1.57 0.70
N GLY A 263 -16.40 0.92 1.11
CA GLY A 263 -16.75 -0.43 0.69
C GLY A 263 -17.50 -0.41 -0.64
N VAL A 264 -17.51 -1.54 -1.33
CA VAL A 264 -18.30 -1.79 -2.53
C VAL A 264 -19.26 -2.94 -2.27
N GLU A 265 -20.52 -2.78 -2.67
CA GLU A 265 -21.48 -3.88 -2.64
C GLU A 265 -21.02 -4.96 -3.63
N SER A 266 -20.94 -6.19 -3.16
CA SER A 266 -20.41 -7.31 -3.94
C SER A 266 -20.86 -8.62 -3.34
N THR A 267 -20.92 -9.65 -4.18
CA THR A 267 -21.15 -11.04 -3.75
C THR A 267 -19.89 -11.91 -3.82
N ALA A 268 -18.75 -11.32 -4.20
CA ALA A 268 -17.49 -12.05 -4.37
C ALA A 268 -16.88 -12.44 -3.01
N THR A 269 -16.97 -13.73 -2.69
CA THR A 269 -16.47 -14.32 -1.44
C THR A 269 -15.18 -15.10 -1.63
N THR A 270 -14.72 -15.26 -2.87
CA THR A 270 -13.52 -16.02 -3.24
C THR A 270 -12.63 -15.23 -4.19
N LEU A 271 -11.33 -15.56 -4.24
CA LEU A 271 -10.37 -14.93 -5.15
C LEU A 271 -10.77 -15.04 -6.63
N PRO A 272 -11.24 -16.19 -7.16
CA PRO A 272 -11.73 -16.27 -8.54
C PRO A 272 -12.88 -15.30 -8.84
N GLU A 273 -13.82 -15.13 -7.92
CA GLU A 273 -14.94 -14.19 -8.08
C GLU A 273 -14.44 -12.74 -8.08
N ILE A 274 -13.50 -12.39 -7.21
CA ILE A 274 -12.86 -11.06 -7.19
C ILE A 274 -12.14 -10.80 -8.52
N ILE A 275 -11.39 -11.78 -9.02
CA ILE A 275 -10.70 -11.67 -10.32
C ILE A 275 -11.70 -11.46 -11.46
N GLN A 276 -12.84 -12.17 -11.44
CA GLN A 276 -13.89 -11.99 -12.43
C GLN A 276 -14.50 -10.58 -12.37
N GLU A 277 -14.76 -10.05 -11.18
CA GLU A 277 -15.20 -8.66 -11.01
C GLU A 277 -14.17 -7.67 -11.56
N MET A 278 -12.87 -7.93 -11.34
CA MET A 278 -11.81 -7.04 -11.83
C MET A 278 -11.73 -7.01 -13.37
N LEU A 279 -11.96 -8.13 -14.04
CA LEU A 279 -12.01 -8.19 -15.49
C LEU A 279 -13.16 -7.35 -16.09
N LEU A 280 -14.24 -7.15 -15.32
CA LEU A 280 -15.39 -6.35 -15.70
C LEU A 280 -15.31 -4.89 -15.23
N ALA A 281 -14.35 -4.59 -14.34
CA ALA A 281 -14.23 -3.26 -13.75
C ALA A 281 -13.69 -2.23 -14.77
N THR A 282 -14.42 -1.14 -14.94
CA THR A 282 -14.03 0.01 -15.78
C THR A 282 -13.44 1.17 -14.99
N ARG A 283 -13.47 1.09 -13.66
CA ARG A 283 -13.10 2.16 -12.73
C ARG A 283 -11.87 1.80 -11.91
N SER A 284 -11.07 2.82 -11.57
CA SER A 284 -9.90 2.66 -10.70
C SER A 284 -10.29 2.18 -9.30
N GLU A 285 -9.43 1.40 -8.67
CA GLU A 285 -9.60 0.93 -7.28
C GLU A 285 -9.69 2.07 -6.24
N ARG A 286 -9.20 3.26 -6.57
CA ARG A 286 -9.17 4.41 -5.67
C ARG A 286 -10.46 5.21 -5.66
N GLU A 287 -11.37 4.99 -6.60
CA GLU A 287 -12.57 5.81 -6.78
C GLU A 287 -13.55 5.77 -5.59
N GLY A 288 -13.40 4.83 -4.66
CA GLY A 288 -14.20 4.74 -3.42
C GLY A 288 -13.57 5.35 -2.17
N ARG A 289 -12.45 6.07 -2.29
CA ARG A 289 -11.80 6.68 -1.12
C ARG A 289 -12.32 8.08 -0.85
N VAL A 290 -12.86 8.31 0.35
CA VAL A 290 -13.34 9.63 0.81
C VAL A 290 -12.26 10.71 0.64
N ILE A 291 -11.00 10.37 0.92
CA ILE A 291 -9.88 11.32 0.80
C ILE A 291 -9.63 11.82 -0.63
N ASP A 292 -10.05 11.08 -1.65
CA ASP A 292 -9.85 11.48 -3.05
C ASP A 292 -10.98 12.42 -3.53
N TYR A 293 -12.13 12.48 -2.83
CA TYR A 293 -13.21 13.42 -3.07
C TYR A 293 -12.96 14.79 -2.42
N ASP A 294 -12.29 14.85 -1.28
CA ASP A 294 -12.02 16.10 -0.53
C ASP A 294 -10.95 17.00 -1.19
N GLN A 295 -10.46 16.68 -2.41
CA GLN A 295 -9.27 17.35 -2.92
C GLN A 295 -9.36 17.84 -4.34
N SER A 296 -9.31 19.17 -4.43
CA SER A 296 -8.85 19.90 -5.61
C SER A 296 -7.31 19.86 -5.82
N GLY A 297 -6.54 19.28 -4.87
CA GLY A 297 -5.08 19.16 -4.93
C GLY A 297 -4.64 17.76 -5.38
N SER A 298 -3.76 17.71 -6.38
CA SER A 298 -3.27 16.46 -6.93
C SER A 298 -2.44 15.67 -5.91
N MET A 299 -2.43 14.33 -6.00
CA MET A 299 -1.50 13.46 -5.24
C MET A 299 -0.02 13.86 -5.44
N GLU A 300 0.30 14.58 -6.52
CA GLU A 300 1.61 15.16 -6.78
C GLU A 300 1.99 16.22 -5.73
N GLU A 301 1.01 17.04 -5.30
CA GLU A 301 1.21 18.02 -4.23
C GLU A 301 1.50 17.34 -2.89
N LYS A 302 0.73 16.30 -2.54
CA LYS A 302 0.97 15.49 -1.33
C LYS A 302 2.34 14.82 -1.31
N LYS A 303 2.84 14.34 -2.45
CA LYS A 303 4.19 13.77 -2.55
C LYS A 303 5.27 14.82 -2.33
N ARG A 304 5.03 16.07 -2.77
CA ARG A 304 5.91 17.20 -2.46
C ARG A 304 5.93 17.54 -0.97
N GLU A 305 4.87 17.22 -0.24
CA GLU A 305 4.79 17.35 1.21
C GLU A 305 5.39 16.15 1.95
N GLY A 306 5.80 15.10 1.23
CA GLY A 306 6.40 13.88 1.77
C GLY A 306 5.42 12.73 2.01
N TYR A 307 4.21 12.81 1.44
CA TYR A 307 3.27 11.69 1.42
C TYR A 307 3.83 10.53 0.59
N PHE A 308 3.43 9.33 1.01
CA PHE A 308 3.84 8.07 0.39
C PHE A 308 2.91 7.64 -0.74
#